data_637dbb919f9ec2c0ea8d3c8e7f2d5ece
#
_entry.id   637dbb919f9ec2c0ea8d3c8e7f2d5ece
#
_cell.length_a   1.000
_cell.length_b   1.000
_cell.length_c   1.000
_cell.angle_alpha   90.00
_cell.angle_beta   90.00
_cell.angle_gamma   90.00
#
_symmetry.space_group_name_H-M   'P 1'
#
loop_
_entity.id
_entity.type
_entity.pdbx_description
1 polymer ?
#
loop_
_entity_poly.entity_id
_entity_poly.type
_entity_poly.pdbx_seq_one_letter_code
_entity_poly.pdbx_strand_id
1 'polypeptide(L)'
;DAQINEAVINVLKNKGLSRAMVVTSNDGIDELSITSKAAVHELRHNEITSYEINPEDYNLSKCSISDIQVETLEEAYLYGIEILNGKRGPGFDMVALNAGAALYVSNQVESLAEGIEKAKRELHSGRPLLLLNKYAKFTHQI
;
A
#
# COMPACT_ATOMS: atom_id res chain seq x y z
N ASP A 1 11.16 12.83 1.29
CA ASP A 1 12.53 13.24 1.62
C ASP A 1 13.14 12.21 2.57
N ALA A 2 14.27 11.59 2.18
CA ALA A 2 14.92 10.51 2.95
C ALA A 2 15.27 10.92 4.40
N GLN A 3 15.63 12.20 4.63
CA GLN A 3 15.92 12.71 5.97
C GLN A 3 14.68 12.75 6.88
N ILE A 4 13.52 13.04 6.29
CA ILE A 4 12.24 13.03 7.02
C ILE A 4 11.87 11.59 7.39
N ASN A 5 12.05 10.64 6.47
CA ASN A 5 11.76 9.23 6.74
C ASN A 5 12.61 8.68 7.89
N GLU A 6 13.89 9.00 7.92
CA GLU A 6 14.80 8.61 9.01
C GLU A 6 14.36 9.20 10.35
N ALA A 7 13.97 10.47 10.38
CA ALA A 7 13.46 11.11 11.59
C ALA A 7 12.15 10.43 12.06
N VAL A 8 11.21 10.17 11.15
CA VAL A 8 9.93 9.54 11.47
C VAL A 8 10.12 8.12 12.02
N ILE A 9 10.92 7.28 11.36
CA ILE A 9 11.11 5.89 11.82
C ILE A 9 11.79 5.85 13.20
N ASN A 10 12.71 6.78 13.49
CA ASN A 10 13.32 6.90 14.81
C ASN A 10 12.30 7.34 15.89
N VAL A 11 11.39 8.26 15.57
CA VAL A 11 10.30 8.64 16.49
C VAL A 11 9.40 7.43 16.77
N LEU A 12 9.03 6.65 15.76
CA LEU A 12 8.22 5.44 15.92
C LEU A 12 8.91 4.41 16.81
N LYS A 13 10.21 4.19 16.61
CA LYS A 13 11.04 3.33 17.47
C LYS A 13 11.05 3.82 18.91
N ASN A 14 11.29 5.11 19.13
CA ASN A 14 11.32 5.71 20.47
C ASN A 14 9.97 5.68 21.18
N LYS A 15 8.86 5.61 20.44
CA LYS A 15 7.52 5.38 20.98
C LYS A 15 7.24 3.92 21.32
N GLY A 16 8.18 3.01 21.10
CA GLY A 16 8.09 1.61 21.46
C GLY A 16 7.35 0.74 20.45
N LEU A 17 7.18 1.19 19.19
CA LEU A 17 6.65 0.33 18.16
C LEU A 17 7.64 -0.81 17.88
N SER A 18 7.13 -2.02 17.74
CA SER A 18 7.94 -3.21 17.42
C SER A 18 8.17 -3.38 15.91
N ARG A 19 7.27 -2.83 15.10
CA ARG A 19 7.36 -2.81 13.62
C ARG A 19 6.76 -1.54 13.05
N ALA A 20 7.42 -1.01 12.04
CA ALA A 20 6.93 0.10 11.24
C ALA A 20 7.64 0.10 9.89
N MET A 21 7.02 0.69 8.89
CA MET A 21 7.61 0.96 7.59
C MET A 21 7.27 2.40 7.21
N VAL A 22 8.30 3.19 6.91
CA VAL A 22 8.15 4.56 6.40
C VAL A 22 8.64 4.55 4.96
N VAL A 23 7.80 4.99 4.05
CA VAL A 23 8.03 4.89 2.62
C VAL A 23 7.99 6.26 1.95
N THR A 24 8.75 6.43 0.87
CA THR A 24 8.68 7.59 -0.02
C THR A 24 9.02 7.14 -1.43
N SER A 25 8.09 7.32 -2.34
CA SER A 25 8.31 6.99 -3.74
C SER A 25 9.06 8.09 -4.49
N ASN A 26 9.89 7.70 -5.46
CA ASN A 26 10.77 8.63 -6.18
C ASN A 26 9.99 9.58 -7.12
N ASP A 27 8.73 9.26 -7.43
CA ASP A 27 7.80 10.10 -8.21
C ASP A 27 7.01 11.11 -7.37
N GLY A 28 7.22 11.12 -6.03
CA GLY A 28 6.58 12.04 -5.10
C GLY A 28 5.25 11.56 -4.54
N ILE A 29 4.80 10.35 -4.88
CA ILE A 29 3.63 9.71 -4.25
C ILE A 29 3.99 9.35 -2.81
N ASP A 30 3.08 9.60 -1.88
CA ASP A 30 3.24 9.41 -0.43
C ASP A 30 2.98 7.96 0.06
N GLU A 31 2.92 7.01 -0.86
CA GLU A 31 2.79 5.58 -0.62
C GLU A 31 3.73 4.77 -1.53
N LEU A 32 3.71 3.45 -1.46
CA LEU A 32 4.45 2.61 -2.40
C LEU A 32 3.83 2.74 -3.79
N SER A 33 4.58 3.34 -4.71
CA SER A 33 4.15 3.54 -6.10
C SER A 33 4.49 2.35 -6.98
N ILE A 34 3.67 2.13 -8.00
CA ILE A 34 3.97 1.23 -9.12
C ILE A 34 4.59 1.96 -10.32
N THR A 35 4.68 3.30 -10.26
CA THR A 35 5.26 4.12 -11.33
C THR A 35 6.76 4.38 -11.11
N SER A 36 7.26 4.17 -9.90
CA SER A 36 8.68 4.35 -9.55
C SER A 36 9.12 3.41 -8.44
N LYS A 37 10.43 3.39 -8.18
CA LYS A 37 10.96 2.80 -6.94
C LYS A 37 10.58 3.65 -5.74
N ALA A 38 10.51 3.01 -4.58
CA ALA A 38 10.29 3.67 -3.30
C ALA A 38 11.44 3.40 -2.31
N ALA A 39 11.92 4.44 -1.64
CA ALA A 39 12.81 4.32 -0.50
C ALA A 39 12.01 3.88 0.73
N VAL A 40 12.55 2.92 1.47
CA VAL A 40 11.93 2.33 2.65
C VAL A 40 12.86 2.40 3.83
N HIS A 41 12.32 2.83 4.98
CA HIS A 41 12.94 2.66 6.30
C HIS A 41 12.05 1.72 7.11
N GLU A 42 12.56 0.54 7.43
CA GLU A 42 11.83 -0.49 8.17
C GLU A 42 12.37 -0.62 9.58
N LEU A 43 11.49 -0.56 10.57
CA LEU A 43 11.74 -0.95 11.95
C LEU A 43 11.26 -2.39 12.15
N ARG A 44 12.18 -3.28 12.52
CA ARG A 44 11.88 -4.66 12.88
C ARG A 44 12.89 -5.15 13.91
N HIS A 45 12.44 -5.90 14.92
CA HIS A 45 13.30 -6.42 16.00
C HIS A 45 14.19 -5.36 16.67
N ASN A 46 13.65 -4.14 16.84
CA ASN A 46 14.35 -2.98 17.38
C ASN A 46 15.53 -2.48 16.51
N GLU A 47 15.64 -2.93 15.28
CA GLU A 47 16.61 -2.46 14.28
C GLU A 47 15.92 -1.67 13.18
N ILE A 48 16.62 -0.66 12.65
CA ILE A 48 16.15 0.12 11.49
C ILE A 48 17.03 -0.26 10.33
N THR A 49 16.40 -0.72 9.24
CA THR A 49 17.05 -1.00 7.95
C THR A 49 16.50 -0.10 6.87
N SER A 50 17.35 0.27 5.90
CA SER A 50 16.95 1.11 4.77
C SER A 50 17.23 0.36 3.47
N TYR A 51 16.25 0.35 2.56
CA TYR A 51 16.34 -0.32 1.27
C TYR A 51 15.39 0.32 0.25
N GLU A 52 15.45 -0.11 -1.00
CA GLU A 52 14.48 0.27 -2.02
C GLU A 52 13.52 -0.90 -2.33
N ILE A 53 12.26 -0.56 -2.62
CA ILE A 53 11.30 -1.46 -3.26
C ILE A 53 11.17 -1.04 -4.72
N ASN A 54 11.40 -1.99 -5.65
CA ASN A 54 11.08 -1.85 -7.05
C ASN A 54 9.85 -2.72 -7.36
N PRO A 55 8.74 -2.17 -7.87
CA PRO A 55 7.53 -2.94 -8.18
C PRO A 55 7.77 -4.14 -9.10
N GLU A 56 8.70 -4.03 -10.04
CA GLU A 56 9.03 -5.10 -10.99
C GLU A 56 9.59 -6.35 -10.30
N ASP A 57 10.24 -6.22 -9.13
CA ASP A 57 10.75 -7.34 -8.35
C ASP A 57 9.62 -8.22 -7.77
N TYR A 58 8.38 -7.70 -7.78
CA TYR A 58 7.17 -8.37 -7.29
C TYR A 58 6.19 -8.73 -8.43
N ASN A 59 6.66 -8.77 -9.67
CA ASN A 59 5.83 -9.03 -10.86
C ASN A 59 4.67 -8.03 -11.01
N LEU A 60 4.87 -6.78 -10.59
CA LEU A 60 3.97 -5.67 -10.84
C LEU A 60 4.51 -4.88 -12.02
N SER A 61 3.70 -4.72 -13.06
CA SER A 61 4.12 -3.99 -14.25
C SER A 61 4.19 -2.50 -13.95
N LYS A 62 5.37 -1.92 -14.21
CA LYS A 62 5.54 -0.48 -14.13
C LYS A 62 4.63 0.22 -15.14
N CYS A 63 3.99 1.29 -14.71
CA CYS A 63 3.13 2.12 -15.54
C CYS A 63 3.51 3.60 -15.43
N SER A 64 2.82 4.47 -16.16
CA SER A 64 2.94 5.91 -16.01
C SER A 64 1.97 6.43 -14.95
N ILE A 65 2.24 7.60 -14.38
CA ILE A 65 1.35 8.23 -13.39
C ILE A 65 -0.04 8.52 -13.99
N SER A 66 -0.10 8.81 -15.30
CA SER A 66 -1.38 9.02 -16.01
C SER A 66 -2.28 7.79 -16.04
N ASP A 67 -1.72 6.58 -15.84
CA ASP A 67 -2.49 5.33 -15.84
C ASP A 67 -3.27 5.10 -14.52
N ILE A 68 -2.92 5.85 -13.48
CA ILE A 68 -3.54 5.79 -12.15
C ILE A 68 -4.19 7.12 -11.73
N GLN A 69 -3.98 8.19 -12.51
CA GLN A 69 -4.52 9.50 -12.21
C GLN A 69 -6.01 9.57 -12.54
N VAL A 70 -6.77 10.24 -11.68
CA VAL A 70 -8.18 10.57 -11.86
C VAL A 70 -8.37 12.06 -11.61
N GLU A 71 -9.32 12.69 -12.29
CA GLU A 71 -9.52 14.15 -12.26
C GLU A 71 -10.68 14.58 -11.35
N THR A 72 -11.65 13.70 -11.15
CA THR A 72 -12.86 14.01 -10.40
C THR A 72 -13.09 13.03 -9.25
N LEU A 73 -13.86 13.47 -8.25
CA LEU A 73 -14.28 12.62 -7.14
C LEU A 73 -15.11 11.41 -7.62
N GLU A 74 -15.94 11.62 -8.63
CA GLU A 74 -16.76 10.54 -9.20
C GLU A 74 -15.88 9.48 -9.88
N GLU A 75 -14.89 9.90 -10.67
CA GLU A 75 -13.92 8.98 -11.27
C GLU A 75 -13.12 8.23 -10.20
N ALA A 76 -12.64 8.92 -9.15
CA ALA A 76 -11.93 8.29 -8.04
C ALA A 76 -12.80 7.23 -7.35
N TYR A 77 -14.08 7.53 -7.11
CA TYR A 77 -15.03 6.60 -6.51
C TYR A 77 -15.24 5.37 -7.42
N LEU A 78 -15.54 5.58 -8.69
CA LEU A 78 -15.78 4.49 -9.64
C LEU A 78 -14.54 3.61 -9.80
N TYR A 79 -13.37 4.23 -9.94
CA TYR A 79 -12.11 3.51 -10.04
C TYR A 79 -11.82 2.67 -8.79
N GLY A 80 -12.04 3.25 -7.61
CA GLY A 80 -11.90 2.52 -6.34
C GLY A 80 -12.86 1.32 -6.23
N ILE A 81 -14.13 1.49 -6.62
CA ILE A 81 -15.11 0.38 -6.64
C ILE A 81 -14.69 -0.73 -7.61
N GLU A 82 -14.20 -0.38 -8.80
CA GLU A 82 -13.70 -1.37 -9.78
C GLU A 82 -12.52 -2.17 -9.21
N ILE A 83 -11.56 -1.50 -8.56
CA ILE A 83 -10.40 -2.13 -7.90
C ILE A 83 -10.87 -3.09 -6.80
N LEU A 84 -11.75 -2.62 -5.91
CA LEU A 84 -12.27 -3.44 -4.81
C LEU A 84 -13.16 -4.61 -5.28
N ASN A 85 -13.66 -4.54 -6.51
CA ASN A 85 -14.37 -5.64 -7.18
C ASN A 85 -13.44 -6.55 -7.99
N GLY A 86 -12.13 -6.38 -7.86
CA GLY A 86 -11.12 -7.25 -8.45
C GLY A 86 -10.75 -6.95 -9.90
N LYS A 87 -11.12 -5.78 -10.44
CA LYS A 87 -10.72 -5.37 -11.78
C LYS A 87 -9.21 -5.15 -11.82
N ARG A 88 -8.53 -5.97 -12.64
CA ARG A 88 -7.07 -5.86 -12.83
C ARG A 88 -6.69 -4.59 -13.56
N GLY A 89 -5.52 -4.09 -13.25
CA GLY A 89 -4.92 -2.90 -13.86
C GLY A 89 -3.96 -2.21 -12.90
N PRO A 90 -3.40 -1.07 -13.29
CA PRO A 90 -2.41 -0.35 -12.48
C PRO A 90 -2.90 -0.03 -11.05
N GLY A 91 -4.12 0.47 -10.88
CA GLY A 91 -4.65 0.76 -9.56
C GLY A 91 -4.85 -0.48 -8.69
N PHE A 92 -5.24 -1.62 -9.28
CA PHE A 92 -5.30 -2.90 -8.57
C PHE A 92 -3.92 -3.32 -8.04
N ASP A 93 -2.88 -3.20 -8.86
CA ASP A 93 -1.51 -3.55 -8.49
C ASP A 93 -0.97 -2.59 -7.40
N MET A 94 -1.28 -1.29 -7.48
CA MET A 94 -0.90 -0.31 -6.48
C MET A 94 -1.57 -0.59 -5.12
N VAL A 95 -2.87 -0.87 -5.11
CA VAL A 95 -3.59 -1.25 -3.88
C VAL A 95 -3.05 -2.57 -3.32
N ALA A 96 -2.76 -3.56 -4.18
CA ALA A 96 -2.18 -4.83 -3.73
C ALA A 96 -0.79 -4.66 -3.11
N LEU A 97 0.06 -3.79 -3.66
CA LEU A 97 1.39 -3.48 -3.13
C LEU A 97 1.30 -2.86 -1.73
N ASN A 98 0.49 -1.82 -1.57
CA ASN A 98 0.35 -1.12 -0.29
C ASN A 98 -0.37 -1.97 0.77
N ALA A 99 -1.45 -2.67 0.40
CA ALA A 99 -2.12 -3.62 1.30
C ALA A 99 -1.19 -4.78 1.68
N GLY A 100 -0.36 -5.27 0.75
CA GLY A 100 0.65 -6.28 1.00
C GLY A 100 1.68 -5.82 2.01
N ALA A 101 2.14 -4.57 1.92
CA ALA A 101 3.05 -3.96 2.88
C ALA A 101 2.41 -3.85 4.27
N ALA A 102 1.14 -3.44 4.34
CA ALA A 102 0.39 -3.38 5.60
C ALA A 102 0.25 -4.78 6.26
N LEU A 103 -0.05 -5.82 5.47
CA LEU A 103 -0.10 -7.20 5.95
C LEU A 103 1.26 -7.68 6.48
N TYR A 104 2.33 -7.32 5.79
CA TYR A 104 3.70 -7.65 6.21
C TYR A 104 4.08 -6.95 7.51
N VAL A 105 3.85 -5.65 7.62
CA VAL A 105 4.16 -4.88 8.84
C VAL A 105 3.32 -5.36 10.04
N SER A 106 2.08 -5.79 9.80
CA SER A 106 1.19 -6.31 10.85
C SER A 106 1.43 -7.79 11.22
N ASN A 107 2.52 -8.42 10.76
CA ASN A 107 2.84 -9.84 11.00
C ASN A 107 1.76 -10.83 10.50
N GLN A 108 0.98 -10.47 9.51
CA GLN A 108 -0.02 -11.37 8.90
C GLN A 108 0.59 -12.27 7.82
N VAL A 109 1.81 -11.99 7.40
CA VAL A 109 2.61 -12.70 6.42
C VAL A 109 4.10 -12.53 6.74
N GLU A 110 4.95 -13.43 6.22
CA GLU A 110 6.38 -13.42 6.50
C GLU A 110 7.19 -12.53 5.54
N SER A 111 6.65 -12.19 4.37
CA SER A 111 7.32 -11.37 3.37
C SER A 111 6.37 -10.42 2.67
N LEU A 112 6.93 -9.33 2.08
CA LEU A 112 6.16 -8.42 1.25
C LEU A 112 5.55 -9.13 0.03
N ALA A 113 6.29 -10.03 -0.62
CA ALA A 113 5.78 -10.81 -1.74
C ALA A 113 4.54 -11.64 -1.37
N GLU A 114 4.58 -12.33 -0.23
CA GLU A 114 3.43 -13.08 0.28
C GLU A 114 2.24 -12.15 0.60
N GLY A 115 2.53 -10.97 1.15
CA GLY A 115 1.53 -9.94 1.44
C GLY A 115 0.83 -9.46 0.18
N ILE A 116 1.58 -9.15 -0.87
CA ILE A 116 1.05 -8.73 -2.17
C ILE A 116 0.13 -9.81 -2.76
N GLU A 117 0.58 -11.07 -2.77
CA GLU A 117 -0.23 -12.17 -3.29
C GLU A 117 -1.49 -12.42 -2.44
N LYS A 118 -1.42 -12.25 -1.13
CA LYS A 118 -2.60 -12.31 -0.25
C LYS A 118 -3.56 -11.16 -0.55
N ALA A 119 -3.06 -9.93 -0.70
CA ALA A 119 -3.87 -8.77 -1.06
C ALA A 119 -4.57 -8.95 -2.42
N LYS A 120 -3.86 -9.44 -3.44
CA LYS A 120 -4.45 -9.76 -4.75
C LYS A 120 -5.61 -10.76 -4.64
N ARG A 121 -5.44 -11.83 -3.84
CA ARG A 121 -6.50 -12.82 -3.60
C ARG A 121 -7.72 -12.19 -2.91
N GLU A 122 -7.50 -11.33 -1.93
CA GLU A 122 -8.59 -10.63 -1.23
C GLU A 122 -9.36 -9.71 -2.18
N LEU A 123 -8.67 -8.91 -2.99
CA LEU A 123 -9.31 -8.06 -4.00
C LEU A 123 -10.15 -8.87 -5.00
N HIS A 124 -9.62 -9.99 -5.49
CA HIS A 124 -10.37 -10.89 -6.39
C HIS A 124 -11.59 -11.53 -5.74
N SER A 125 -11.60 -11.69 -4.43
CA SER A 125 -12.73 -12.28 -3.70
C SER A 125 -13.93 -11.34 -3.57
N GLY A 126 -13.76 -10.04 -3.82
CA GLY A 126 -14.76 -9.00 -3.60
C GLY A 126 -15.07 -8.70 -2.12
N ARG A 127 -14.41 -9.39 -1.17
CA ARG A 127 -14.60 -9.15 0.28
C ARG A 127 -14.33 -7.73 0.72
N PRO A 128 -13.29 -7.02 0.22
CA PRO A 128 -13.05 -5.63 0.57
C PRO A 128 -14.23 -4.73 0.21
N LEU A 129 -14.86 -4.91 -0.96
CA LEU A 129 -16.04 -4.16 -1.36
C LEU A 129 -17.24 -4.44 -0.43
N LEU A 130 -17.45 -5.70 -0.05
CA LEU A 130 -18.49 -6.05 0.92
C LEU A 130 -18.25 -5.39 2.28
N LEU A 131 -17.00 -5.32 2.74
CA LEU A 131 -16.64 -4.64 3.98
C LEU A 131 -16.88 -3.13 3.89
N LEU A 132 -16.46 -2.49 2.80
CA LEU A 132 -16.74 -1.07 2.56
C LEU A 132 -18.23 -0.76 2.63
N ASN A 133 -19.07 -1.57 1.96
CA ASN A 133 -20.52 -1.42 1.98
C ASN A 133 -21.13 -1.60 3.38
N LYS A 134 -20.60 -2.52 4.18
CA LYS A 134 -21.01 -2.68 5.60
C LYS A 134 -20.62 -1.47 6.43
N TYR A 135 -19.41 -0.97 6.26
CA TYR A 135 -18.90 0.20 6.97
C TYR A 135 -19.72 1.45 6.61
N ALA A 136 -19.99 1.68 5.34
CA ALA A 136 -20.84 2.79 4.88
C ALA A 136 -22.23 2.74 5.52
N LYS A 137 -22.88 1.56 5.55
CA LYS A 137 -24.18 1.39 6.22
C LYS A 137 -24.11 1.68 7.71
N PHE A 138 -23.05 1.25 8.38
CA PHE A 138 -22.86 1.48 9.81
C PHE A 138 -22.72 2.97 10.11
N THR A 139 -21.90 3.70 9.34
CA THR A 139 -21.68 5.14 9.56
C THR A 139 -22.88 6.02 9.22
N HIS A 140 -23.83 5.55 8.39
CA HIS A 140 -25.07 6.28 8.09
C HIS A 140 -26.20 6.01 9.12
N GLN A 141 -25.95 5.15 10.11
CA GLN A 141 -26.93 4.86 11.19
C GLN A 141 -26.64 5.66 12.47
N ILE A 142 -25.56 6.46 12.46
CA ILE A 142 -25.17 7.36 13.54
C ILE A 142 -25.58 8.79 13.19
#